data_0a26bfd0e8f5ec28bee24089a7d867f1
#
_entry.id   0a26bfd0e8f5ec28bee24089a7d867f1
#
_cell.length_a   1.000
_cell.length_b   1.000
_cell.length_c   1.000
_cell.angle_alpha   90.00
_cell.angle_beta   90.00
_cell.angle_gamma   90.00
#
_symmetry.space_group_name_H-M   'P 1'
#
loop_
_entity.id
_entity.type
_entity.pdbx_description
1 polymer ?
#
loop_
_entity_poly.entity_id
_entity_poly.type
_entity_poly.pdbx_seq_one_letter_code
_entity_poly.pdbx_strand_id
1 'polypeptide(L)'
;MKRLSLCLAVALTMITLVGCASSKSEFYTLSAEAPRESVNHGSPVTVVIGAVNVPELVNRPQIVVRAGTNHVTIDEFARWAEPLKSQIPRVFVADLSQLLNSPRVSTLPIGGDAAAAWRVRIDVQSFDASLGDTASVDVLWSVLPPGNAPPITGRTIASEPCAGAGYDAVVVAWSRALATVSRAIAAGIRTPGAVD
;
A
#
# COMPACT_ATOMS: atom_id res chain seq x y z
N MET A 1 -45.52 22.19 45.38
CA MET A 1 -45.59 22.15 43.92
C MET A 1 -44.38 22.85 43.27
N LYS A 2 -44.00 24.07 43.62
CA LYS A 2 -42.87 24.80 43.01
C LYS A 2 -41.49 24.09 43.12
N ARG A 3 -41.21 23.40 44.24
CA ARG A 3 -39.94 22.65 44.41
C ARG A 3 -39.86 21.38 43.56
N LEU A 4 -41.00 20.72 43.34
CA LEU A 4 -41.07 19.52 42.51
C LEU A 4 -40.88 19.87 41.01
N SER A 5 -41.46 21.02 40.58
CA SER A 5 -41.26 21.54 39.21
C SER A 5 -39.83 21.99 38.96
N LEU A 6 -39.14 22.54 39.98
CA LEU A 6 -37.72 22.93 39.84
C LEU A 6 -36.80 21.71 39.72
N CYS A 7 -37.03 20.67 40.53
CA CYS A 7 -36.27 19.41 40.42
C CYS A 7 -36.48 18.72 39.07
N LEU A 8 -37.69 18.73 38.52
CA LEU A 8 -38.02 18.15 37.24
C LEU A 8 -37.35 18.93 36.10
N ALA A 9 -37.30 20.27 36.17
CA ALA A 9 -36.61 21.10 35.18
C ALA A 9 -35.08 20.91 35.20
N VAL A 10 -34.46 20.76 36.37
CA VAL A 10 -33.02 20.49 36.53
C VAL A 10 -32.67 19.08 36.01
N ALA A 11 -33.51 18.08 36.28
CA ALA A 11 -33.32 16.72 35.78
C ALA A 11 -33.43 16.67 34.23
N LEU A 12 -34.37 17.42 33.65
CA LEU A 12 -34.55 17.47 32.20
C LEU A 12 -33.37 18.18 31.49
N THR A 13 -32.74 19.16 32.12
CA THR A 13 -31.57 19.88 31.57
C THR A 13 -30.29 19.03 31.66
N MET A 14 -30.17 18.10 32.61
CA MET A 14 -29.01 17.19 32.70
C MET A 14 -29.02 16.08 31.61
N ILE A 15 -30.18 15.73 31.08
CA ILE A 15 -30.30 14.66 30.05
C ILE A 15 -29.80 15.16 28.68
N THR A 16 -29.76 16.48 28.43
CA THR A 16 -29.34 17.05 27.14
C THR A 16 -27.83 17.19 26.98
N LEU A 17 -27.03 16.88 28.00
CA LEU A 17 -25.55 16.94 27.97
C LEU A 17 -24.88 15.60 27.64
N VAL A 18 -25.60 14.62 27.09
CA VAL A 18 -24.97 13.43 26.47
C VAL A 18 -24.34 13.89 25.17
N GLY A 19 -23.13 14.45 25.27
CA GLY A 19 -22.35 14.88 24.15
C GLY A 19 -22.10 13.69 23.20
N CYS A 20 -22.33 13.87 21.91
CA CYS A 20 -21.94 12.94 20.86
C CYS A 20 -20.43 12.69 20.99
N ALA A 21 -20.01 11.55 21.53
CA ALA A 21 -18.64 11.08 21.40
C ALA A 21 -18.39 10.84 19.90
N SER A 22 -17.78 11.81 19.22
CA SER A 22 -17.37 11.65 17.83
C SER A 22 -16.31 10.55 17.77
N SER A 23 -16.55 9.53 16.97
CA SER A 23 -15.57 8.47 16.73
C SER A 23 -14.30 9.09 16.14
N LYS A 24 -13.15 8.77 16.73
CA LYS A 24 -11.86 9.31 16.31
C LYS A 24 -11.39 8.57 15.07
N SER A 25 -10.96 9.30 14.04
CA SER A 25 -10.35 8.70 12.86
C SER A 25 -8.96 8.17 13.19
N GLU A 26 -8.66 6.97 12.68
CA GLU A 26 -7.35 6.33 12.70
C GLU A 26 -6.73 6.40 11.32
N PHE A 27 -5.43 6.66 11.27
CA PHE A 27 -4.70 6.85 10.03
C PHE A 27 -3.63 5.78 9.87
N TYR A 28 -3.59 5.17 8.68
CA TYR A 28 -2.75 4.05 8.34
C TYR A 28 -1.81 4.39 7.19
N THR A 29 -0.64 3.76 7.18
CA THR A 29 0.37 3.90 6.12
C THR A 29 0.98 2.56 5.81
N LEU A 30 1.23 2.29 4.53
CA LEU A 30 1.97 1.11 4.08
C LEU A 30 3.44 1.22 4.47
N SER A 31 4.08 0.10 4.75
CA SER A 31 5.49 -0.03 5.08
C SER A 31 6.24 -0.91 4.08
N ALA A 32 7.55 -0.73 3.98
CA ALA A 32 8.42 -1.64 3.24
C ALA A 32 8.72 -2.87 4.09
N GLU A 33 8.47 -4.05 3.56
CA GLU A 33 8.60 -5.34 4.26
C GLU A 33 9.60 -6.29 3.59
N ALA A 34 10.22 -5.88 2.48
CA ALA A 34 11.24 -6.69 1.85
C ALA A 34 12.50 -6.77 2.71
N PRO A 35 13.05 -7.98 2.95
CA PRO A 35 14.29 -8.11 3.70
C PRO A 35 15.46 -7.50 2.93
N ARG A 36 16.41 -6.91 3.65
CA ARG A 36 17.65 -6.46 3.03
C ARG A 36 18.47 -7.68 2.61
N GLU A 37 18.78 -7.79 1.33
CA GLU A 37 19.71 -8.80 0.87
C GLU A 37 21.15 -8.39 1.16
N SER A 38 21.88 -9.28 1.82
CA SER A 38 23.30 -9.08 2.19
C SER A 38 24.28 -9.40 1.04
N VAL A 39 23.76 -9.91 -0.10
CA VAL A 39 24.60 -10.32 -1.22
C VAL A 39 24.94 -9.11 -2.09
N ASN A 40 26.25 -8.88 -2.27
CA ASN A 40 26.77 -7.78 -3.09
C ASN A 40 26.63 -8.19 -4.58
N HIS A 41 25.60 -7.72 -5.26
CA HIS A 41 25.33 -8.01 -6.68
C HIS A 41 26.01 -7.00 -7.62
N GLY A 42 27.31 -6.80 -7.49
CA GLY A 42 28.06 -5.91 -8.40
C GLY A 42 27.80 -4.41 -8.17
N SER A 43 27.92 -3.60 -9.22
CA SER A 43 27.68 -2.17 -9.14
C SER A 43 26.21 -1.84 -8.88
N PRO A 44 25.91 -0.84 -8.03
CA PRO A 44 24.53 -0.43 -7.76
C PRO A 44 23.78 -0.03 -9.04
N VAL A 45 22.65 -0.65 -9.28
CA VAL A 45 21.77 -0.34 -10.43
C VAL A 45 20.94 0.91 -10.15
N THR A 46 20.70 1.71 -11.18
CA THR A 46 19.76 2.84 -11.09
C THR A 46 18.38 2.38 -11.55
N VAL A 47 17.36 2.58 -10.71
CA VAL A 47 15.97 2.20 -11.02
C VAL A 47 15.06 3.41 -10.83
N VAL A 48 14.21 3.66 -11.82
CA VAL A 48 13.18 4.70 -11.75
C VAL A 48 11.80 4.03 -11.81
N ILE A 49 11.03 4.22 -10.76
CA ILE A 49 9.65 3.73 -10.69
C ILE A 49 8.74 4.84 -11.21
N GLY A 50 8.04 4.57 -12.29
CA GLY A 50 7.06 5.48 -12.87
C GLY A 50 5.79 5.65 -12.03
N ALA A 51 4.81 6.36 -12.59
CA ALA A 51 3.50 6.47 -11.96
C ALA A 51 2.85 5.09 -11.79
N VAL A 52 2.25 4.87 -10.63
CA VAL A 52 1.52 3.64 -10.30
C VAL A 52 0.03 3.89 -10.51
N ASN A 53 -0.62 3.04 -11.29
CA ASN A 53 -2.07 3.00 -11.38
C ASN A 53 -2.64 2.19 -10.22
N VAL A 54 -3.75 2.69 -9.67
CA VAL A 54 -4.48 2.06 -8.56
C VAL A 54 -5.96 2.08 -8.91
N PRO A 55 -6.72 1.00 -8.67
CA PRO A 55 -8.16 0.96 -8.92
C PRO A 55 -8.90 2.10 -8.21
N GLU A 56 -9.83 2.74 -8.91
CA GLU A 56 -10.60 3.87 -8.36
C GLU A 56 -11.36 3.52 -7.08
N LEU A 57 -11.81 2.25 -6.94
CA LEU A 57 -12.52 1.79 -5.74
C LEU A 57 -11.70 2.03 -4.46
N VAL A 58 -10.40 1.79 -4.50
CA VAL A 58 -9.49 1.90 -3.33
C VAL A 58 -8.68 3.20 -3.33
N ASN A 59 -8.73 3.99 -4.41
CA ASN A 59 -8.03 5.26 -4.53
C ASN A 59 -8.80 6.39 -3.84
N ARG A 60 -9.01 6.25 -2.55
CA ARG A 60 -9.79 7.16 -1.70
C ARG A 60 -9.16 7.25 -0.30
N PRO A 61 -9.52 8.26 0.51
CA PRO A 61 -8.99 8.38 1.86
C PRO A 61 -9.39 7.24 2.79
N GLN A 62 -10.58 6.65 2.60
CA GLN A 62 -11.08 5.58 3.45
C GLN A 62 -10.48 4.23 3.04
N ILE A 63 -10.20 3.37 4.02
CA ILE A 63 -9.86 1.98 3.76
C ILE A 63 -11.12 1.23 3.32
N VAL A 64 -10.98 0.47 2.25
CA VAL A 64 -12.03 -0.38 1.69
C VAL A 64 -11.68 -1.83 1.95
N VAL A 65 -12.59 -2.59 2.54
CA VAL A 65 -12.44 -4.02 2.79
C VAL A 65 -13.62 -4.79 2.24
N ARG A 66 -13.42 -6.05 1.88
CA ARG A 66 -14.47 -6.94 1.45
C ARG A 66 -15.26 -7.46 2.65
N ALA A 67 -16.57 -7.39 2.56
CA ALA A 67 -17.52 -7.97 3.50
C ALA A 67 -18.28 -9.17 2.88
N GLY A 68 -17.99 -9.49 1.63
CA GLY A 68 -18.58 -10.60 0.87
C GLY A 68 -18.12 -10.57 -0.58
N THR A 69 -18.60 -11.52 -1.39
CA THR A 69 -18.20 -11.66 -2.81
C THR A 69 -18.41 -10.38 -3.62
N ASN A 70 -19.56 -9.73 -3.44
CA ASN A 70 -19.95 -8.53 -4.18
C ASN A 70 -20.24 -7.34 -3.25
N HIS A 71 -19.79 -7.40 -1.99
CA HIS A 71 -20.02 -6.38 -1.00
C HIS A 71 -18.70 -5.91 -0.41
N VAL A 72 -18.54 -4.58 -0.36
CA VAL A 72 -17.40 -3.91 0.28
C VAL A 72 -17.90 -3.00 1.38
N THR A 73 -17.09 -2.87 2.43
CA THR A 73 -17.29 -1.88 3.48
C THR A 73 -16.26 -0.76 3.31
N ILE A 74 -16.73 0.47 3.41
CA ILE A 74 -15.91 1.67 3.39
C ILE A 74 -15.99 2.25 4.79
N ASP A 75 -14.90 2.24 5.53
CA ASP A 75 -14.87 2.75 6.90
C ASP A 75 -14.50 4.24 6.92
N GLU A 76 -15.39 5.06 7.47
CA GLU A 76 -15.17 6.51 7.54
C GLU A 76 -14.08 6.90 8.55
N PHE A 77 -13.75 6.03 9.50
CA PHE A 77 -12.80 6.29 10.57
C PHE A 77 -11.45 5.60 10.35
N ALA A 78 -11.39 4.52 9.57
CA ALA A 78 -10.14 3.89 9.13
C ALA A 78 -9.68 4.51 7.81
N ARG A 79 -8.61 5.29 7.82
CA ARG A 79 -8.22 6.14 6.71
C ARG A 79 -6.75 5.98 6.35
N TRP A 80 -6.45 6.11 5.09
CA TRP A 80 -5.07 6.27 4.65
C TRP A 80 -4.54 7.65 5.08
N ALA A 81 -3.33 7.69 5.65
CA ALA A 81 -2.66 8.96 6.00
C ALA A 81 -2.31 9.78 4.75
N GLU A 82 -2.10 9.11 3.61
CA GLU A 82 -1.84 9.70 2.31
C GLU A 82 -2.49 8.85 1.22
N PRO A 83 -2.74 9.41 0.02
CA PRO A 83 -3.30 8.65 -1.10
C PRO A 83 -2.45 7.41 -1.45
N LEU A 84 -3.06 6.26 -1.73
CA LEU A 84 -2.37 5.03 -2.14
C LEU A 84 -1.47 5.24 -3.36
N LYS A 85 -1.89 6.10 -4.30
CA LYS A 85 -1.07 6.50 -5.46
C LYS A 85 0.30 7.11 -5.08
N SER A 86 0.42 7.66 -3.87
CA SER A 86 1.67 8.22 -3.35
C SER A 86 2.42 7.22 -2.47
N GLN A 87 1.71 6.39 -1.70
CA GLN A 87 2.32 5.44 -0.78
C GLN A 87 2.94 4.25 -1.53
N ILE A 88 2.20 3.63 -2.45
CA ILE A 88 2.63 2.42 -3.16
C ILE A 88 3.97 2.62 -3.89
N PRO A 89 4.21 3.69 -4.67
CA PRO A 89 5.52 3.93 -5.28
C PRO A 89 6.65 4.03 -4.25
N ARG A 90 6.42 4.65 -3.10
CA ARG A 90 7.44 4.78 -2.04
C ARG A 90 7.78 3.43 -1.39
N VAL A 91 6.78 2.57 -1.19
CA VAL A 91 7.01 1.20 -0.71
C VAL A 91 7.88 0.44 -1.71
N PHE A 92 7.57 0.48 -3.01
CA PHE A 92 8.40 -0.14 -4.03
C PHE A 92 9.82 0.42 -4.08
N VAL A 93 10.00 1.75 -3.92
CA VAL A 93 11.34 2.35 -3.83
C VAL A 93 12.10 1.76 -2.65
N ALA A 94 11.50 1.69 -1.48
CA ALA A 94 12.16 1.18 -0.28
C ALA A 94 12.47 -0.31 -0.38
N ASP A 95 11.51 -1.13 -0.82
CA ASP A 95 11.69 -2.57 -1.02
C ASP A 95 12.76 -2.88 -2.06
N LEU A 96 12.69 -2.25 -3.25
CA LEU A 96 13.66 -2.49 -4.32
C LEU A 96 15.05 -1.96 -3.94
N SER A 97 15.16 -0.88 -3.18
CA SER A 97 16.44 -0.41 -2.64
C SER A 97 17.10 -1.46 -1.75
N GLN A 98 16.32 -2.15 -0.92
CA GLN A 98 16.79 -3.22 -0.04
C GLN A 98 17.15 -4.47 -0.84
N LEU A 99 16.23 -4.93 -1.70
CA LEU A 99 16.40 -6.13 -2.51
C LEU A 99 17.59 -6.03 -3.48
N LEU A 100 17.76 -4.89 -4.15
CA LEU A 100 18.83 -4.67 -5.11
C LEU A 100 20.14 -4.15 -4.47
N ASN A 101 20.12 -3.94 -3.15
CA ASN A 101 21.20 -3.28 -2.41
C ASN A 101 21.70 -2.01 -3.13
N SER A 102 20.77 -1.18 -3.59
CA SER A 102 21.08 0.03 -4.34
C SER A 102 20.40 1.26 -3.74
N PRO A 103 21.16 2.32 -3.44
CA PRO A 103 20.62 3.60 -3.01
C PRO A 103 20.04 4.42 -4.19
N ARG A 104 20.14 3.93 -5.44
CA ARG A 104 19.73 4.65 -6.65
C ARG A 104 18.36 4.18 -7.16
N VAL A 105 17.44 3.89 -6.25
CA VAL A 105 16.04 3.61 -6.58
C VAL A 105 15.20 4.82 -6.22
N SER A 106 14.42 5.35 -7.14
CA SER A 106 13.65 6.58 -6.94
C SER A 106 12.39 6.62 -7.80
N THR A 107 11.46 7.53 -7.50
CA THR A 107 10.29 7.81 -8.34
C THR A 107 10.56 8.87 -9.40
N LEU A 108 11.66 9.59 -9.29
CA LEU A 108 12.08 10.62 -10.24
C LEU A 108 13.52 10.35 -10.66
N PRO A 109 13.89 10.62 -11.93
CA PRO A 109 15.27 10.52 -12.36
C PRO A 109 16.13 11.48 -11.54
N ILE A 110 17.05 10.94 -10.73
CA ILE A 110 18.02 11.74 -9.96
C ILE A 110 19.39 11.51 -10.58
N GLY A 111 19.99 12.59 -11.10
CA GLY A 111 21.31 12.56 -11.72
C GLY A 111 21.31 12.45 -13.24
N GLY A 112 22.49 12.62 -13.86
CA GLY A 112 22.65 12.91 -15.29
C GLY A 112 22.40 11.78 -16.28
N ASP A 113 22.07 10.56 -15.86
CA ASP A 113 21.93 9.44 -16.80
C ASP A 113 20.61 8.68 -16.66
N ALA A 114 19.51 9.41 -16.93
CA ALA A 114 18.19 8.79 -17.01
C ALA A 114 18.09 7.72 -18.12
N ALA A 115 18.98 7.73 -19.10
CA ALA A 115 19.04 6.75 -20.18
C ALA A 115 19.64 5.41 -19.71
N ALA A 116 20.51 5.42 -18.70
CA ALA A 116 21.11 4.23 -18.10
C ALA A 116 20.27 3.64 -16.96
N ALA A 117 19.09 4.18 -16.66
CA ALA A 117 18.23 3.70 -15.60
C ALA A 117 17.27 2.59 -16.10
N TRP A 118 17.08 1.59 -15.28
CA TRP A 118 15.95 0.67 -15.38
C TRP A 118 14.66 1.43 -15.09
N ARG A 119 13.63 1.24 -15.90
CA ARG A 119 12.31 1.88 -15.70
C ARG A 119 11.27 0.84 -15.35
N VAL A 120 10.64 1.02 -14.21
CA VAL A 120 9.57 0.13 -13.73
C VAL A 120 8.23 0.80 -13.90
N ARG A 121 7.28 0.10 -14.52
CA ARG A 121 5.86 0.48 -14.59
C ARG A 121 5.06 -0.53 -13.80
N ILE A 122 4.08 -0.03 -13.06
CA ILE A 122 3.27 -0.83 -12.13
C ILE A 122 1.81 -0.45 -12.35
N ASP A 123 0.98 -1.46 -12.51
CA ASP A 123 -0.46 -1.32 -12.68
C ASP A 123 -1.17 -2.28 -11.70
N VAL A 124 -1.71 -1.73 -10.62
CA VAL A 124 -2.43 -2.49 -9.60
C VAL A 124 -3.82 -2.79 -10.12
N GLN A 125 -4.10 -4.07 -10.39
CA GLN A 125 -5.39 -4.56 -10.89
C GLN A 125 -6.40 -4.76 -9.77
N SER A 126 -5.94 -5.27 -8.61
CA SER A 126 -6.74 -5.37 -7.39
C SER A 126 -5.92 -5.09 -6.13
N PHE A 127 -6.60 -4.58 -5.12
CA PHE A 127 -6.05 -4.27 -3.81
C PHE A 127 -7.14 -4.56 -2.78
N ASP A 128 -7.30 -5.84 -2.44
CA ASP A 128 -8.42 -6.36 -1.69
C ASP A 128 -7.99 -6.87 -0.32
N ALA A 129 -8.88 -6.80 0.67
CA ALA A 129 -8.70 -7.48 1.94
C ALA A 129 -10.03 -7.80 2.61
N SER A 130 -10.02 -8.81 3.47
CA SER A 130 -11.09 -9.14 4.41
C SER A 130 -10.54 -9.06 5.84
N LEU A 131 -11.24 -8.37 6.73
CA LEU A 131 -10.80 -8.23 8.13
C LEU A 131 -10.66 -9.60 8.80
N GLY A 132 -9.53 -9.81 9.48
CA GLY A 132 -9.25 -11.05 10.19
C GLY A 132 -8.98 -12.28 9.31
N ASP A 133 -8.88 -12.11 8.00
CA ASP A 133 -8.64 -13.19 7.04
C ASP A 133 -7.38 -12.88 6.22
N THR A 134 -7.51 -12.33 5.04
CA THR A 134 -6.41 -12.13 4.09
C THR A 134 -6.42 -10.74 3.49
N ALA A 135 -5.25 -10.26 3.08
CA ALA A 135 -5.07 -9.14 2.18
C ALA A 135 -4.34 -9.60 0.91
N SER A 136 -4.81 -9.16 -0.24
CA SER A 136 -4.28 -9.57 -1.54
C SER A 136 -4.07 -8.40 -2.47
N VAL A 137 -3.10 -8.55 -3.36
CA VAL A 137 -2.82 -7.64 -4.46
C VAL A 137 -2.65 -8.44 -5.75
N ASP A 138 -3.13 -7.89 -6.84
CA ASP A 138 -2.87 -8.36 -8.20
C ASP A 138 -2.23 -7.22 -8.98
N VAL A 139 -1.02 -7.43 -9.46
CA VAL A 139 -0.21 -6.37 -10.05
C VAL A 139 0.38 -6.83 -11.36
N LEU A 140 0.10 -6.08 -12.42
CA LEU A 140 0.84 -6.13 -13.68
C LEU A 140 2.06 -5.20 -13.56
N TRP A 141 3.21 -5.68 -14.00
CA TRP A 141 4.42 -4.88 -13.98
C TRP A 141 5.26 -5.07 -15.23
N SER A 142 6.02 -4.04 -15.58
CA SER A 142 7.02 -4.13 -16.63
C SER A 142 8.30 -3.43 -16.21
N VAL A 143 9.41 -4.02 -16.58
CA VAL A 143 10.76 -3.51 -16.35
C VAL A 143 11.43 -3.30 -17.71
N LEU A 144 11.74 -2.04 -18.01
CA LEU A 144 12.47 -1.67 -19.22
C LEU A 144 13.95 -1.52 -18.89
N PRO A 145 14.82 -2.37 -19.42
CA PRO A 145 16.27 -2.24 -19.26
C PRO A 145 16.80 -0.94 -19.87
N PRO A 146 17.98 -0.47 -19.45
CA PRO A 146 18.66 0.60 -20.16
C PRO A 146 19.06 0.15 -21.59
N GLY A 147 19.11 1.11 -22.51
CA GLY A 147 19.40 0.84 -23.93
C GLY A 147 18.16 0.37 -24.70
N ASN A 148 18.35 -0.54 -25.66
CA ASN A 148 17.31 -0.99 -26.60
C ASN A 148 16.84 -2.44 -26.34
N ALA A 149 17.11 -3.00 -25.17
CA ALA A 149 16.63 -4.33 -24.84
C ALA A 149 15.09 -4.33 -24.66
N PRO A 150 14.42 -5.45 -24.99
CA PRO A 150 12.98 -5.55 -24.84
C PRO A 150 12.56 -5.45 -23.36
N PRO A 151 11.36 -4.95 -23.06
CA PRO A 151 10.85 -4.92 -21.69
C PRO A 151 10.60 -6.35 -21.18
N ILE A 152 10.86 -6.54 -19.90
CA ILE A 152 10.48 -7.73 -19.16
C ILE A 152 9.13 -7.43 -18.50
N THR A 153 8.13 -8.27 -18.72
CA THR A 153 6.79 -8.08 -18.19
C THR A 153 6.40 -9.24 -17.29
N GLY A 154 5.57 -8.98 -16.31
CA GLY A 154 5.04 -10.01 -15.44
C GLY A 154 3.75 -9.61 -14.76
N ARG A 155 3.08 -10.61 -14.18
CA ARG A 155 1.94 -10.45 -13.28
C ARG A 155 2.25 -11.18 -11.99
N THR A 156 1.99 -10.51 -10.87
CA THR A 156 2.18 -11.11 -9.55
C THR A 156 0.89 -10.96 -8.75
N ILE A 157 0.34 -12.10 -8.35
CA ILE A 157 -0.78 -12.16 -7.41
C ILE A 157 -0.18 -12.61 -6.08
N ALA A 158 -0.34 -11.79 -5.05
CA ALA A 158 0.14 -12.09 -3.71
C ALA A 158 -1.01 -12.00 -2.71
N SER A 159 -1.09 -12.97 -1.81
CA SER A 159 -2.09 -13.01 -0.75
C SER A 159 -1.39 -13.32 0.57
N GLU A 160 -1.65 -12.52 1.59
CA GLU A 160 -1.02 -12.59 2.90
C GLU A 160 -2.07 -12.68 4.00
N PRO A 161 -1.91 -13.58 4.98
CA PRO A 161 -2.83 -13.67 6.09
C PRO A 161 -2.75 -12.43 7.00
N CYS A 162 -3.90 -11.96 7.48
CA CYS A 162 -3.97 -10.92 8.50
C CYS A 162 -3.74 -11.54 9.88
N ALA A 163 -2.71 -11.06 10.60
CA ALA A 163 -2.37 -11.57 11.93
C ALA A 163 -3.27 -11.02 13.06
N GLY A 164 -4.46 -10.51 12.73
CA GLY A 164 -5.43 -9.94 13.66
C GLY A 164 -6.67 -9.43 12.95
N ALA A 165 -7.69 -9.05 13.71
CA ALA A 165 -9.00 -8.66 13.18
C ALA A 165 -9.11 -7.18 12.76
N GLY A 166 -8.13 -6.34 13.10
CA GLY A 166 -8.16 -4.89 12.87
C GLY A 166 -7.53 -4.45 11.55
N TYR A 167 -7.72 -3.17 11.22
CA TYR A 167 -7.14 -2.54 10.03
C TYR A 167 -5.61 -2.54 10.02
N ASP A 168 -4.96 -2.44 11.19
CA ASP A 168 -3.51 -2.53 11.30
C ASP A 168 -2.98 -3.86 10.71
N ALA A 169 -3.60 -4.98 11.10
CA ALA A 169 -3.23 -6.30 10.58
C ALA A 169 -3.42 -6.42 9.06
N VAL A 170 -4.46 -5.81 8.52
CA VAL A 170 -4.71 -5.75 7.08
C VAL A 170 -3.63 -4.92 6.36
N VAL A 171 -3.27 -3.76 6.90
CA VAL A 171 -2.24 -2.88 6.31
C VAL A 171 -0.87 -3.55 6.30
N VAL A 172 -0.52 -4.26 7.38
CA VAL A 172 0.71 -5.07 7.46
C VAL A 172 0.68 -6.20 6.42
N ALA A 173 -0.46 -6.88 6.25
CA ALA A 173 -0.59 -7.94 5.26
C ALA A 173 -0.47 -7.38 3.82
N TRP A 174 -1.08 -6.25 3.49
CA TRP A 174 -0.86 -5.58 2.20
C TRP A 174 0.60 -5.19 1.97
N SER A 175 1.27 -4.70 3.01
CA SER A 175 2.70 -4.34 2.93
C SER A 175 3.56 -5.56 2.58
N ARG A 176 3.30 -6.72 3.19
CA ARG A 176 3.96 -8.00 2.84
C ARG A 176 3.62 -8.47 1.41
N ALA A 177 2.37 -8.32 0.99
CA ALA A 177 1.95 -8.66 -0.37
C ALA A 177 2.69 -7.80 -1.42
N LEU A 178 2.83 -6.50 -1.18
CA LEU A 178 3.63 -5.60 -2.03
C LEU A 178 5.11 -5.99 -2.04
N ALA A 179 5.68 -6.42 -0.91
CA ALA A 179 7.05 -6.93 -0.86
C ALA A 179 7.24 -8.20 -1.72
N THR A 180 6.21 -9.03 -1.84
CA THR A 180 6.23 -10.19 -2.76
C THR A 180 6.29 -9.73 -4.22
N VAL A 181 5.52 -8.71 -4.61
CA VAL A 181 5.62 -8.09 -5.94
C VAL A 181 7.00 -7.48 -6.16
N SER A 182 7.54 -6.77 -5.15
CA SER A 182 8.88 -6.17 -5.21
C SER A 182 9.97 -7.23 -5.48
N ARG A 183 9.86 -8.42 -4.87
CA ARG A 183 10.79 -9.54 -5.14
C ARG A 183 10.71 -10.02 -6.59
N ALA A 184 9.52 -10.13 -7.16
CA ALA A 184 9.35 -10.52 -8.57
C ALA A 184 9.98 -9.49 -9.52
N ILE A 185 9.75 -8.20 -9.28
CA ILE A 185 10.36 -7.11 -10.06
C ILE A 185 11.89 -7.13 -9.93
N ALA A 186 12.43 -7.29 -8.71
CA ALA A 186 13.86 -7.37 -8.47
C ALA A 186 14.51 -8.57 -9.19
N ALA A 187 13.84 -9.72 -9.23
CA ALA A 187 14.29 -10.89 -9.99
C ALA A 187 14.37 -10.57 -11.48
N GLY A 188 13.37 -9.90 -12.06
CA GLY A 188 13.40 -9.45 -13.46
C GLY A 188 14.55 -8.51 -13.79
N ILE A 189 14.92 -7.61 -12.83
CA ILE A 189 16.07 -6.71 -13.01
C ILE A 189 17.40 -7.47 -12.96
N ARG A 190 17.51 -8.50 -12.10
CA ARG A 190 18.76 -9.29 -11.92
C ARG A 190 19.03 -10.27 -13.06
N THR A 191 17.99 -10.84 -13.64
CA THR A 191 18.10 -11.91 -14.64
C THR A 191 17.33 -11.53 -15.91
N PRO A 192 17.89 -10.60 -16.71
CA PRO A 192 17.27 -10.24 -17.98
C PRO A 192 17.19 -11.49 -18.89
N GLY A 193 15.99 -11.99 -19.14
CA GLY A 193 15.76 -13.13 -20.04
C GLY A 193 15.36 -14.47 -19.40
N ALA A 194 15.10 -14.53 -18.09
CA ALA A 194 14.73 -15.77 -17.37
C ALA A 194 13.25 -15.82 -16.93
N VAL A 195 12.37 -15.04 -17.57
CA VAL A 195 10.94 -15.10 -17.28
C VAL A 195 10.24 -15.65 -18.51
N ASP A 196 10.04 -16.98 -18.55
CA ASP A 196 9.10 -17.68 -19.43
C ASP A 196 7.70 -17.72 -18.77
#